data_3b16b14cc3b9713020e2fd0f330fae23
#
_entry.id   3b16b14cc3b9713020e2fd0f330fae23
#
_cell.length_a   1.000
_cell.length_b   1.000
_cell.length_c   1.000
_cell.angle_alpha   90.00
_cell.angle_beta   90.00
_cell.angle_gamma   90.00
#
_symmetry.space_group_name_H-M   'P 1'
#
loop_
_entity.id
_entity.type
_entity.pdbx_description
1 polymer ?
#
loop_
_entity_poly.entity_id
_entity_poly.type
_entity_poly.pdbx_seq_one_letter_code
_entity_poly.pdbx_strand_id
1 'polypeptide(L)'
;MTLKNRRSLMVLAFAALICVMGAFRYNLTSTDVPVTLQNLFVLLAACLIGPLQGSAATGIFLVLGILGLPVFSGFHGGIEYFTGQTGGYLTGYFIAAFLSGSIIGRPSLLIKTSILKLILSVISGMLVIYVFGLFRYMKFNSMDFSDISQAIDLCIIPFLPGDAIKTAVITALAKVLRPYFAKWFF
;
A
#
# COMPACT_ATOMS: atom_id res chain seq x y z
N MET A 1 1.58 15.89 -25.32
CA MET A 1 1.28 15.79 -23.88
C MET A 1 2.54 16.15 -23.11
N THR A 2 2.50 17.12 -22.22
CA THR A 2 3.66 17.53 -21.42
C THR A 2 4.03 16.45 -20.39
N LEU A 3 5.31 16.43 -19.95
CA LEU A 3 5.77 15.48 -18.91
C LEU A 3 4.94 15.61 -17.60
N LYS A 4 4.54 16.83 -17.26
CA LYS A 4 3.68 17.11 -16.10
C LYS A 4 2.34 16.39 -16.24
N ASN A 5 1.70 16.48 -17.39
CA ASN A 5 0.40 15.85 -17.65
C ASN A 5 0.49 14.31 -17.64
N ARG A 6 1.59 13.72 -18.14
CA ARG A 6 1.82 12.27 -18.09
C ARG A 6 1.95 11.76 -16.65
N ARG A 7 2.70 12.50 -15.80
CA ARG A 7 2.85 12.16 -14.38
C ARG A 7 1.52 12.24 -13.64
N SER A 8 0.75 13.30 -13.86
CA SER A 8 -0.58 13.46 -13.25
C SER A 8 -1.53 12.33 -13.67
N LEU A 9 -1.52 11.95 -14.95
CA LEU A 9 -2.34 10.85 -15.44
C LEU A 9 -1.99 9.52 -14.75
N MET A 10 -0.70 9.22 -14.56
CA MET A 10 -0.27 8.01 -13.85
C MET A 10 -0.70 8.03 -12.37
N VAL A 11 -0.59 9.18 -11.71
CA VAL A 11 -1.05 9.34 -10.31
C VAL A 11 -2.55 9.05 -10.22
N LEU A 12 -3.36 9.62 -11.10
CA LEU A 12 -4.81 9.39 -11.11
C LEU A 12 -5.17 7.95 -11.46
N ALA A 13 -4.48 7.33 -12.42
CA ALA A 13 -4.71 5.93 -12.80
C ALA A 13 -4.41 4.98 -11.62
N PHE A 14 -3.29 5.18 -10.91
CA PHE A 14 -2.98 4.37 -9.73
C PHE A 14 -3.92 4.66 -8.56
N ALA A 15 -4.33 5.91 -8.35
CA ALA A 15 -5.33 6.24 -7.34
C ALA A 15 -6.65 5.51 -7.61
N ALA A 16 -7.14 5.55 -8.84
CA ALA A 16 -8.34 4.83 -9.25
C ALA A 16 -8.19 3.31 -9.06
N LEU A 17 -7.03 2.75 -9.41
CA LEU A 17 -6.75 1.33 -9.23
C LEU A 17 -6.76 0.92 -7.76
N ILE A 18 -6.14 1.71 -6.88
CA ILE A 18 -6.15 1.48 -5.41
C ILE A 18 -7.60 1.55 -4.89
N CYS A 19 -8.41 2.51 -5.34
CA CYS A 19 -9.81 2.65 -4.96
C CYS A 19 -10.62 1.40 -5.36
N VAL A 20 -10.50 0.94 -6.59
CA VAL A 20 -11.21 -0.24 -7.09
C VAL A 20 -10.81 -1.51 -6.32
N MET A 21 -9.55 -1.64 -5.96
CA MET A 21 -9.04 -2.80 -5.22
C MET A 21 -9.50 -2.87 -3.76
N GLY A 22 -10.06 -1.79 -3.23
CA GLY A 22 -10.73 -1.80 -1.92
C GLY A 22 -12.02 -2.62 -1.90
N ALA A 23 -12.68 -2.76 -3.05
CA ALA A 23 -13.86 -3.60 -3.20
C ALA A 23 -13.54 -5.09 -2.94
N PHE A 24 -12.35 -5.53 -3.31
CA PHE A 24 -11.91 -6.91 -3.17
C PHE A 24 -11.32 -7.14 -1.79
N ARG A 25 -12.16 -7.58 -0.87
CA ARG A 25 -11.75 -8.00 0.46
C ARG A 25 -12.09 -9.46 0.70
N TYR A 26 -11.26 -10.11 1.47
CA TYR A 26 -11.50 -11.45 1.99
C TYR A 26 -11.40 -11.42 3.52
N ASN A 27 -12.46 -11.86 4.19
CA ASN A 27 -12.46 -11.97 5.65
C ASN A 27 -11.93 -13.36 6.03
N LEU A 28 -10.88 -13.39 6.85
CA LEU A 28 -10.40 -14.61 7.46
C LEU A 28 -11.21 -14.88 8.73
N THR A 29 -11.50 -16.14 9.01
CA THR A 29 -12.21 -16.54 10.23
C THR A 29 -11.40 -16.31 11.50
N SER A 30 -10.09 -16.13 11.37
CA SER A 30 -9.14 -16.00 12.48
C SER A 30 -8.89 -14.55 12.91
N THR A 31 -9.39 -13.55 12.18
CA THR A 31 -9.14 -12.13 12.48
C THR A 31 -10.26 -11.24 11.98
N ASP A 32 -10.51 -10.15 12.71
CA ASP A 32 -11.46 -9.09 12.30
C ASP A 32 -10.88 -8.14 11.23
N VAL A 33 -9.57 -8.22 10.97
CA VAL A 33 -8.91 -7.41 9.95
C VAL A 33 -9.03 -8.09 8.58
N PRO A 34 -9.65 -7.46 7.58
CA PRO A 34 -9.81 -8.08 6.27
C PRO A 34 -8.52 -8.09 5.47
N VAL A 35 -8.29 -9.15 4.71
CA VAL A 35 -7.25 -9.19 3.66
C VAL A 35 -7.73 -8.38 2.46
N THR A 36 -6.91 -7.47 1.98
CA THR A 36 -7.21 -6.66 0.79
C THR A 36 -6.09 -6.74 -0.24
N LEU A 37 -6.40 -6.35 -1.47
CA LEU A 37 -5.39 -6.16 -2.52
C LEU A 37 -4.85 -4.73 -2.57
N GLN A 38 -5.36 -3.82 -1.74
CA GLN A 38 -4.96 -2.41 -1.76
C GLN A 38 -3.47 -2.22 -1.49
N ASN A 39 -2.91 -2.91 -0.48
CA ASN A 39 -1.49 -2.83 -0.15
C ASN A 39 -0.58 -3.25 -1.33
N LEU A 40 -1.00 -4.24 -2.14
CA LEU A 40 -0.29 -4.62 -3.35
C LEU A 40 -0.19 -3.45 -4.33
N PHE A 41 -1.32 -2.78 -4.62
CA PHE A 41 -1.34 -1.69 -5.60
C PHE A 41 -0.70 -0.40 -5.09
N VAL A 42 -0.77 -0.13 -3.78
CA VAL A 42 -0.04 0.95 -3.12
C VAL A 42 1.48 0.79 -3.30
N LEU A 43 2.02 -0.39 -2.98
CA LEU A 43 3.45 -0.66 -3.10
C LEU A 43 3.89 -0.80 -4.56
N LEU A 44 3.05 -1.34 -5.43
CA LEU A 44 3.30 -1.39 -6.87
C LEU A 44 3.38 0.02 -7.46
N ALA A 45 2.46 0.92 -7.10
CA ALA A 45 2.52 2.32 -7.49
C ALA A 45 3.84 2.96 -7.05
N ALA A 46 4.21 2.82 -5.77
CA ALA A 46 5.47 3.32 -5.24
C ALA A 46 6.69 2.81 -6.05
N CYS A 47 6.68 1.51 -6.39
CA CYS A 47 7.76 0.89 -7.17
C CYS A 47 7.78 1.36 -8.63
N LEU A 48 6.65 1.65 -9.25
CA LEU A 48 6.56 1.99 -10.68
C LEU A 48 6.67 3.48 -10.98
N ILE A 49 6.07 4.34 -10.15
CA ILE A 49 6.03 5.78 -10.40
C ILE A 49 6.86 6.60 -9.40
N GLY A 50 7.49 5.94 -8.42
CA GLY A 50 8.41 6.55 -7.46
C GLY A 50 7.72 7.14 -6.22
N PRO A 51 8.52 7.71 -5.29
CA PRO A 51 8.03 8.06 -3.94
C PRO A 51 6.93 9.11 -3.94
N LEU A 52 7.16 10.24 -4.59
CA LEU A 52 6.21 11.37 -4.56
C LEU A 52 4.90 11.05 -5.29
N GLN A 53 4.99 10.41 -6.46
CA GLN A 53 3.83 10.07 -7.27
C GLN A 53 3.04 8.91 -6.66
N GLY A 54 3.72 7.89 -6.13
CA GLY A 54 3.09 6.77 -5.43
C GLY A 54 2.37 7.23 -4.17
N SER A 55 3.01 8.08 -3.35
CA SER A 55 2.35 8.68 -2.18
C SER A 55 1.21 9.61 -2.57
N ALA A 56 1.33 10.39 -3.65
CA ALA A 56 0.25 11.24 -4.13
C ALA A 56 -0.98 10.41 -4.56
N ALA A 57 -0.76 9.29 -5.28
CA ALA A 57 -1.84 8.39 -5.65
C ALA A 57 -2.54 7.78 -4.41
N THR A 58 -1.75 7.35 -3.44
CA THR A 58 -2.26 6.83 -2.16
C THR A 58 -2.98 7.92 -1.36
N GLY A 59 -2.44 9.15 -1.34
CA GLY A 59 -3.06 10.29 -0.69
C GLY A 59 -4.42 10.66 -1.27
N ILE A 60 -4.55 10.66 -2.60
CA ILE A 60 -5.84 10.88 -3.28
C ILE A 60 -6.85 9.81 -2.87
N PHE A 61 -6.46 8.52 -2.90
CA PHE A 61 -7.30 7.42 -2.42
C PHE A 61 -7.78 7.65 -0.97
N LEU A 62 -6.87 8.02 -0.06
CA LEU A 62 -7.22 8.27 1.35
C LEU A 62 -8.17 9.45 1.51
N VAL A 63 -7.91 10.56 0.81
CA VAL A 63 -8.78 11.75 0.86
C VAL A 63 -10.18 11.42 0.35
N LEU A 64 -10.30 10.72 -0.78
CA LEU A 64 -11.60 10.29 -1.32
C LEU A 64 -12.35 9.40 -0.33
N GLY A 65 -11.64 8.45 0.32
CA GLY A 65 -12.24 7.57 1.33
C GLY A 65 -12.70 8.33 2.57
N ILE A 66 -11.88 9.26 3.10
CA ILE A 66 -12.24 10.09 4.26
C ILE A 66 -13.46 10.99 3.96
N LEU A 67 -13.57 11.49 2.73
CA LEU A 67 -14.72 12.29 2.28
C LEU A 67 -16.01 11.45 2.11
N GLY A 68 -15.97 10.15 2.35
CA GLY A 68 -17.14 9.28 2.35
C GLY A 68 -17.33 8.45 1.08
N LEU A 69 -16.42 8.55 0.08
CA LEU A 69 -16.51 7.66 -1.06
C LEU A 69 -16.26 6.20 -0.63
N PRO A 70 -16.97 5.21 -1.17
CA PRO A 70 -16.88 3.80 -0.78
C PRO A 70 -15.64 3.11 -1.40
N VAL A 71 -14.44 3.63 -1.10
CA VAL A 71 -13.16 3.18 -1.66
C VAL A 71 -12.31 2.38 -0.67
N PHE A 72 -12.66 2.39 0.62
CA PHE A 72 -12.01 1.56 1.62
C PHE A 72 -12.49 0.11 1.54
N SER A 73 -11.84 -0.77 2.29
CA SER A 73 -12.11 -2.21 2.26
C SER A 73 -13.60 -2.53 2.44
N GLY A 74 -14.19 -3.25 1.46
CA GLY A 74 -15.59 -3.66 1.48
C GLY A 74 -16.58 -2.54 1.21
N PHE A 75 -16.23 -1.58 0.35
CA PHE A 75 -17.07 -0.45 -0.03
C PHE A 75 -17.40 0.52 1.12
N HIS A 76 -16.53 0.57 2.13
CA HIS A 76 -16.66 1.55 3.20
C HIS A 76 -15.98 2.87 2.83
N GLY A 77 -16.36 3.92 3.54
CA GLY A 77 -15.79 5.26 3.46
C GLY A 77 -16.14 6.05 4.72
N GLY A 78 -15.67 7.29 4.78
CA GLY A 78 -15.91 8.21 5.88
C GLY A 78 -14.79 8.23 6.92
N ILE A 79 -14.78 9.31 7.70
CA ILE A 79 -13.79 9.53 8.75
C ILE A 79 -13.89 8.46 9.85
N GLU A 80 -15.08 7.95 10.12
CA GLU A 80 -15.32 6.92 11.13
C GLU A 80 -14.60 5.63 10.79
N TYR A 81 -14.62 5.20 9.53
CA TYR A 81 -13.88 4.03 9.07
C TYR A 81 -12.37 4.27 9.15
N PHE A 82 -11.91 5.47 8.74
CA PHE A 82 -10.50 5.84 8.84
C PHE A 82 -9.99 5.89 10.28
N THR A 83 -10.82 6.32 11.21
CA THR A 83 -10.48 6.33 12.65
C THR A 83 -10.80 5.01 13.36
N GLY A 84 -11.37 4.04 12.67
CA GLY A 84 -11.68 2.71 13.18
C GLY A 84 -10.45 1.81 13.40
N GLN A 85 -10.72 0.54 13.62
CA GLN A 85 -9.73 -0.50 13.92
C GLN A 85 -8.66 -0.67 12.82
N THR A 86 -9.07 -0.58 11.55
CA THR A 86 -8.20 -0.75 10.37
C THR A 86 -7.52 0.54 9.91
N GLY A 87 -7.84 1.68 10.51
CA GLY A 87 -7.33 3.00 10.09
C GLY A 87 -5.81 3.14 10.16
N GLY A 88 -5.14 2.36 11.02
CA GLY A 88 -3.69 2.31 11.08
C GLY A 88 -3.07 1.77 9.79
N TYR A 89 -3.65 0.73 9.21
CA TYR A 89 -3.20 0.20 7.91
C TYR A 89 -3.34 1.25 6.80
N LEU A 90 -4.44 2.01 6.79
CA LEU A 90 -4.66 3.08 5.82
C LEU A 90 -3.61 4.20 5.94
N THR A 91 -3.32 4.64 7.17
CA THR A 91 -2.24 5.59 7.45
C THR A 91 -0.89 5.02 7.03
N GLY A 92 -0.65 3.75 7.35
CA GLY A 92 0.55 3.01 6.96
C GLY A 92 0.76 2.95 5.45
N TYR A 93 -0.30 2.88 4.64
CA TYR A 93 -0.20 2.87 3.17
C TYR A 93 0.50 4.11 2.62
N PHE A 94 0.18 5.29 3.13
CA PHE A 94 0.79 6.54 2.67
C PHE A 94 2.29 6.58 2.96
N ILE A 95 2.66 6.23 4.19
CA ILE A 95 4.06 6.22 4.64
C ILE A 95 4.84 5.11 3.92
N ALA A 96 4.23 3.92 3.76
CA ALA A 96 4.82 2.80 3.05
C ALA A 96 5.08 3.12 1.57
N ALA A 97 4.14 3.80 0.89
CA ALA A 97 4.34 4.23 -0.49
C ALA A 97 5.54 5.18 -0.62
N PHE A 98 5.70 6.12 0.30
CA PHE A 98 6.83 7.03 0.30
C PHE A 98 8.15 6.31 0.57
N LEU A 99 8.21 5.48 1.61
CA LEU A 99 9.41 4.75 2.00
C LEU A 99 9.84 3.76 0.91
N SER A 100 8.94 2.89 0.46
CA SER A 100 9.22 1.93 -0.62
C SER A 100 9.69 2.64 -1.89
N GLY A 101 8.98 3.68 -2.30
CA GLY A 101 9.35 4.48 -3.46
C GLY A 101 10.73 5.14 -3.30
N SER A 102 11.08 5.60 -2.09
CA SER A 102 12.39 6.20 -1.80
C SER A 102 13.52 5.18 -1.85
N ILE A 103 13.31 3.98 -1.32
CA ILE A 103 14.30 2.89 -1.37
C ILE A 103 14.58 2.48 -2.82
N ILE A 104 13.54 2.22 -3.61
CA ILE A 104 13.76 1.77 -4.99
C ILE A 104 14.17 2.91 -5.92
N GLY A 105 13.74 4.14 -5.64
CA GLY A 105 13.94 5.30 -6.49
C GLY A 105 13.03 5.32 -7.72
N ARG A 106 13.09 6.42 -8.47
CA ARG A 106 12.33 6.55 -9.73
C ARG A 106 12.81 5.54 -10.78
N PRO A 107 11.93 5.07 -11.67
CA PRO A 107 12.37 4.25 -12.79
C PRO A 107 13.34 5.03 -13.69
N SER A 108 14.39 4.34 -14.18
CA SER A 108 15.42 4.93 -15.02
C SER A 108 15.73 4.00 -16.18
N LEU A 109 16.03 4.57 -17.35
CA LEU A 109 16.51 3.82 -18.52
C LEU A 109 17.98 3.44 -18.40
N LEU A 110 18.75 4.21 -17.62
CA LEU A 110 20.19 4.03 -17.50
C LEU A 110 20.58 2.98 -16.46
N ILE A 111 19.75 2.81 -15.43
CA ILE A 111 20.05 1.94 -14.28
C ILE A 111 19.13 0.74 -14.29
N LYS A 112 19.69 -0.46 -14.43
CA LYS A 112 18.94 -1.70 -14.28
C LYS A 112 18.43 -1.86 -12.85
N THR A 113 17.14 -2.11 -12.72
CA THR A 113 16.51 -2.32 -11.40
C THR A 113 16.97 -3.65 -10.80
N SER A 114 17.59 -3.63 -9.63
CA SER A 114 17.98 -4.82 -8.87
C SER A 114 16.74 -5.49 -8.27
N ILE A 115 16.64 -6.81 -8.41
CA ILE A 115 15.58 -7.61 -7.78
C ILE A 115 15.65 -7.53 -6.27
N LEU A 116 16.86 -7.65 -5.69
CA LEU A 116 17.05 -7.53 -4.24
C LEU A 116 16.56 -6.18 -3.72
N LYS A 117 16.88 -5.08 -4.43
CA LYS A 117 16.43 -3.74 -4.05
C LYS A 117 14.90 -3.61 -4.13
N LEU A 118 14.24 -4.26 -5.11
CA LEU A 118 12.78 -4.33 -5.18
C LEU A 118 12.19 -5.07 -3.99
N ILE A 119 12.71 -6.26 -3.68
CA ILE A 119 12.26 -7.06 -2.55
C ILE A 119 12.39 -6.27 -1.23
N LEU A 120 13.56 -5.68 -0.97
CA LEU A 120 13.79 -4.87 0.22
C LEU A 120 12.86 -3.66 0.30
N SER A 121 12.60 -3.01 -0.83
CA SER A 121 11.65 -1.89 -0.91
C SER A 121 10.22 -2.32 -0.53
N VAL A 122 9.75 -3.44 -1.06
CA VAL A 122 8.39 -3.96 -0.79
C VAL A 122 8.28 -4.43 0.66
N ILE A 123 9.26 -5.19 1.15
CA ILE A 123 9.26 -5.67 2.54
C ILE A 123 9.27 -4.49 3.53
N SER A 124 10.09 -3.47 3.29
CA SER A 124 10.12 -2.27 4.14
C SER A 124 8.76 -1.57 4.17
N GLY A 125 8.07 -1.49 3.03
CA GLY A 125 6.71 -0.95 2.97
C GLY A 125 5.69 -1.80 3.73
N MET A 126 5.74 -3.12 3.59
CA MET A 126 4.87 -4.03 4.34
C MET A 126 5.08 -3.89 5.85
N LEU A 127 6.34 -3.81 6.31
CA LEU A 127 6.66 -3.61 7.72
C LEU A 127 6.05 -2.32 8.27
N VAL A 128 6.13 -1.22 7.52
CA VAL A 128 5.50 0.04 7.91
C VAL A 128 3.98 -0.12 8.04
N ILE A 129 3.33 -0.77 7.08
CA ILE A 129 1.89 -1.02 7.11
C ILE A 129 1.51 -1.81 8.37
N TYR A 130 2.27 -2.86 8.70
CA TYR A 130 2.03 -3.67 9.90
C TYR A 130 2.26 -2.89 11.20
N VAL A 131 3.32 -2.10 11.29
CA VAL A 131 3.59 -1.28 12.48
C VAL A 131 2.42 -0.34 12.77
N PHE A 132 1.99 0.43 11.79
CA PHE A 132 0.86 1.35 11.98
C PHE A 132 -0.48 0.61 12.20
N GLY A 133 -0.69 -0.51 11.52
CA GLY A 133 -1.86 -1.35 11.70
C GLY A 133 -1.95 -1.93 13.11
N LEU A 134 -0.86 -2.54 13.57
CA LEU A 134 -0.75 -3.15 14.91
C LEU A 134 -1.02 -2.14 16.02
N PHE A 135 -0.31 -1.01 16.02
CA PHE A 135 -0.49 0.01 17.05
C PHE A 135 -1.92 0.57 17.08
N ARG A 136 -2.52 0.77 15.91
CA ARG A 136 -3.92 1.23 15.84
C ARG A 136 -4.89 0.17 16.35
N TYR A 137 -4.69 -1.08 15.97
CA TYR A 137 -5.51 -2.21 16.41
C TYR A 137 -5.48 -2.35 17.94
N MET A 138 -4.28 -2.36 18.53
CA MET A 138 -4.12 -2.41 19.99
C MET A 138 -4.82 -1.25 20.69
N LYS A 139 -4.62 -0.01 20.20
CA LYS A 139 -5.27 1.17 20.77
C LYS A 139 -6.79 1.11 20.65
N PHE A 140 -7.32 0.62 19.54
CA PHE A 140 -8.77 0.55 19.31
C PHE A 140 -9.43 -0.49 20.23
N ASN A 141 -8.77 -1.60 20.51
CA ASN A 141 -9.26 -2.68 21.34
C ASN A 141 -8.82 -2.54 22.83
N SER A 142 -8.25 -1.40 23.23
CA SER A 142 -7.77 -1.14 24.60
C SER A 142 -6.81 -2.22 25.12
N MET A 143 -5.95 -2.73 24.23
CA MET A 143 -4.93 -3.73 24.54
C MET A 143 -3.67 -3.05 25.11
N ASP A 144 -3.07 -3.67 26.12
CA ASP A 144 -1.80 -3.23 26.70
C ASP A 144 -0.59 -3.85 25.97
N PHE A 145 0.61 -3.37 26.30
CA PHE A 145 1.84 -3.93 25.72
C PHE A 145 2.08 -5.42 26.08
N SER A 146 1.51 -5.91 27.17
CA SER A 146 1.49 -7.35 27.52
C SER A 146 0.77 -8.20 26.48
N ASP A 147 -0.18 -7.62 25.75
CA ASP A 147 -1.02 -8.30 24.76
C ASP A 147 -0.43 -8.25 23.35
N ILE A 148 0.77 -7.70 23.19
CA ILE A 148 1.40 -7.50 21.86
C ILE A 148 1.54 -8.82 21.09
N SER A 149 1.80 -9.92 21.76
CA SER A 149 1.90 -11.24 21.14
C SER A 149 0.56 -11.64 20.51
N GLN A 150 -0.54 -11.49 21.25
CA GLN A 150 -1.88 -11.77 20.75
C GLN A 150 -2.26 -10.86 19.59
N ALA A 151 -1.90 -9.58 19.66
CA ALA A 151 -2.15 -8.62 18.58
C ALA A 151 -1.35 -8.98 17.31
N ILE A 152 -0.12 -9.47 17.43
CA ILE A 152 0.69 -9.97 16.30
C ILE A 152 0.03 -11.19 15.66
N ASP A 153 -0.45 -12.14 16.48
CA ASP A 153 -1.13 -13.34 16.01
C ASP A 153 -2.42 -13.04 15.24
N LEU A 154 -3.11 -11.95 15.59
CA LEU A 154 -4.33 -11.51 14.91
C LEU A 154 -4.08 -10.61 13.71
N CYS A 155 -3.09 -9.72 13.78
CA CYS A 155 -2.90 -8.60 12.84
C CYS A 155 -1.76 -8.81 11.84
N ILE A 156 -0.87 -9.78 12.04
CA ILE A 156 0.30 -10.00 11.19
C ILE A 156 0.35 -11.44 10.67
N ILE A 157 0.37 -12.43 11.55
CA ILE A 157 0.60 -13.83 11.20
C ILE A 157 -0.33 -14.33 10.08
N PRO A 158 -1.66 -14.09 10.11
CA PRO A 158 -2.57 -14.60 9.08
C PRO A 158 -2.34 -14.02 7.69
N PHE A 159 -1.70 -12.84 7.63
CA PHE A 159 -1.47 -12.13 6.37
C PHE A 159 -0.15 -12.51 5.69
N LEU A 160 0.84 -13.03 6.45
CA LEU A 160 2.19 -13.32 5.94
C LEU A 160 2.21 -14.20 4.67
N PRO A 161 1.45 -15.30 4.57
CA PRO A 161 1.44 -16.14 3.36
C PRO A 161 0.94 -15.37 2.13
N GLY A 162 -0.15 -14.61 2.28
CA GLY A 162 -0.71 -13.78 1.21
C GLY A 162 0.24 -12.65 0.80
N ASP A 163 0.90 -12.02 1.77
CA ASP A 163 1.81 -10.91 1.51
C ASP A 163 3.15 -11.37 0.94
N ALA A 164 3.58 -12.60 1.20
CA ALA A 164 4.70 -13.22 0.49
C ALA A 164 4.38 -13.36 -1.02
N ILE A 165 3.18 -13.83 -1.35
CA ILE A 165 2.71 -13.91 -2.75
C ILE A 165 2.63 -12.52 -3.37
N LYS A 166 2.04 -11.53 -2.68
CA LYS A 166 1.96 -10.15 -3.16
C LYS A 166 3.35 -9.55 -3.40
N THR A 167 4.31 -9.81 -2.51
CA THR A 167 5.71 -9.37 -2.65
C THR A 167 6.35 -9.94 -3.91
N ALA A 168 6.14 -11.23 -4.19
CA ALA A 168 6.61 -11.85 -5.42
C ALA A 168 5.96 -11.23 -6.67
N VAL A 169 4.64 -11.03 -6.65
CA VAL A 169 3.88 -10.40 -7.74
C VAL A 169 4.36 -8.96 -7.98
N ILE A 170 4.47 -8.13 -6.93
CA ILE A 170 4.96 -6.76 -7.06
C ILE A 170 6.37 -6.74 -7.66
N THR A 171 7.26 -7.60 -7.15
CA THR A 171 8.64 -7.68 -7.61
C THR A 171 8.71 -8.06 -9.10
N ALA A 172 7.95 -9.07 -9.53
CA ALA A 172 7.89 -9.52 -10.91
C ALA A 172 7.33 -8.43 -11.82
N LEU A 173 6.18 -7.85 -11.47
CA LEU A 173 5.55 -6.77 -12.25
C LEU A 173 6.45 -5.53 -12.32
N ALA A 174 7.02 -5.11 -11.19
CA ALA A 174 7.90 -3.95 -11.17
C ALA A 174 9.17 -4.19 -12.00
N LYS A 175 9.75 -5.40 -11.95
CA LYS A 175 10.93 -5.74 -12.76
C LYS A 175 10.65 -5.60 -14.25
N VAL A 176 9.48 -6.05 -14.72
CA VAL A 176 9.09 -6.01 -16.13
C VAL A 176 8.63 -4.60 -16.54
N LEU A 177 7.82 -3.94 -15.70
CA LEU A 177 7.15 -2.69 -16.09
C LEU A 177 8.01 -1.43 -15.90
N ARG A 178 8.94 -1.40 -14.94
CA ARG A 178 9.78 -0.20 -14.69
C ARG A 178 10.48 0.37 -15.93
N PRO A 179 11.05 -0.41 -16.86
CA PRO A 179 11.64 0.15 -18.07
C PRO A 179 10.64 0.88 -18.98
N TYR A 180 9.37 0.39 -19.02
CA TYR A 180 8.31 1.06 -19.79
C TYR A 180 7.89 2.36 -19.11
N PHE A 181 7.73 2.35 -17.79
CA PHE A 181 7.43 3.56 -17.02
C PHE A 181 8.55 4.59 -17.08
N ALA A 182 9.82 4.15 -17.14
CA ALA A 182 10.95 5.05 -17.33
C ALA A 182 10.83 5.91 -18.59
N LYS A 183 10.35 5.34 -19.71
CA LYS A 183 10.10 6.08 -20.97
C LYS A 183 9.03 7.17 -20.84
N TRP A 184 8.16 7.08 -19.83
CA TRP A 184 7.11 8.09 -19.59
C TRP A 184 7.59 9.25 -18.71
N PHE A 185 8.70 9.05 -17.99
CA PHE A 185 9.29 10.06 -17.11
C PHE A 185 10.38 10.89 -17.78
N PHE A 186 10.92 10.42 -18.89
CA PHE A 186 11.92 11.08 -19.73
C PHE A 186 11.41 11.20 -21.17
#